data_121d0571e4398586135d44f9e8b6f693
#
_entry.id   121d0571e4398586135d44f9e8b6f693
#
_cell.length_a   1.000
_cell.length_b   1.000
_cell.length_c   1.000
_cell.angle_alpha   90.00
_cell.angle_beta   90.00
_cell.angle_gamma   90.00
#
_symmetry.space_group_name_H-M   'P 1'
#
loop_
_entity.id
_entity.type
_entity.pdbx_description
1 polymer ?
#
loop_
_entity_poly.entity_id
_entity_poly.type
_entity_poly.pdbx_seq_one_letter_code
_entity_poly.pdbx_strand_id
1 'polypeptide(L)'
;MATITGKDLYLTWIHSGGTVVLSGDYTQFTDTPSVELLDESAGSDEYRTYVARLKDATYSLSARYQSAGSVLINSLAAGGSGTLIYHPEGTAGGKVKRTIPAISQGASVNIPYANLVEISCTFQGNGAVVDATN
;
A
#
# COMPACT_ATOMS: atom_id res chain seq x y z
N MET A 1 -18.46 -3.52 -17.82
CA MET A 1 -17.37 -3.64 -16.82
C MET A 1 -17.99 -4.11 -15.51
N ALA A 2 -17.43 -5.13 -14.91
CA ALA A 2 -17.93 -5.65 -13.64
C ALA A 2 -17.26 -4.93 -12.48
N THR A 3 -18.03 -4.60 -11.45
CA THR A 3 -17.48 -4.10 -10.18
C THR A 3 -17.07 -5.29 -9.31
N ILE A 4 -16.04 -5.10 -8.53
CA ILE A 4 -15.53 -6.12 -7.60
C ILE A 4 -15.59 -5.63 -6.16
N THR A 5 -15.61 -6.58 -5.24
CA THR A 5 -15.49 -6.26 -3.81
C THR A 5 -14.05 -6.49 -3.35
N GLY A 6 -13.67 -5.89 -2.23
CA GLY A 6 -12.33 -6.03 -1.68
C GLY A 6 -12.04 -7.40 -1.07
N LYS A 7 -13.01 -8.30 -1.00
CA LYS A 7 -12.83 -9.60 -0.33
C LYS A 7 -11.81 -10.52 -1.01
N ASP A 8 -11.55 -10.30 -2.30
CA ASP A 8 -10.62 -11.11 -3.08
C ASP A 8 -9.20 -10.56 -3.11
N LEU A 9 -8.95 -9.46 -2.39
CA LEU A 9 -7.61 -8.88 -2.30
C LEU A 9 -6.62 -9.89 -1.72
N TYR A 10 -5.48 -10.04 -2.39
CA TYR A 10 -4.34 -10.78 -1.86
C TYR A 10 -3.18 -9.81 -1.74
N LEU A 11 -2.70 -9.58 -0.52
CA LEU A 11 -1.68 -8.59 -0.21
C LEU A 11 -0.53 -9.26 0.53
N THR A 12 0.69 -9.08 0.03
CA THR A 12 1.89 -9.61 0.66
C THR A 12 2.93 -8.52 0.87
N TRP A 13 3.70 -8.65 1.94
CA TRP A 13 4.83 -7.80 2.25
C TRP A 13 6.09 -8.67 2.32
N ILE A 14 7.05 -8.39 1.44
CA ILE A 14 8.33 -9.10 1.39
C ILE A 14 9.40 -8.20 2.00
N HIS A 15 10.03 -8.66 3.07
CA HIS A 15 11.07 -7.91 3.78
C HIS A 15 12.29 -8.81 4.02
N SER A 16 13.34 -8.29 4.65
CA SER A 16 14.59 -9.02 4.86
C SER A 16 14.42 -10.32 5.68
N GLY A 17 13.40 -10.37 6.53
CA GLY A 17 13.11 -11.55 7.35
C GLY A 17 12.18 -12.57 6.69
N GLY A 18 11.69 -12.31 5.48
CA GLY A 18 10.78 -13.21 4.78
C GLY A 18 9.56 -12.53 4.18
N THR A 19 8.53 -13.32 3.93
CA THR A 19 7.27 -12.86 3.32
C THR A 19 6.12 -13.01 4.31
N VAL A 20 5.31 -11.97 4.42
CA VAL A 20 4.12 -11.96 5.28
C VAL A 20 2.89 -11.68 4.42
N VAL A 21 1.84 -12.49 4.58
CA VAL A 21 0.55 -12.27 3.95
C VAL A 21 -0.26 -11.33 4.84
N LEU A 22 -0.62 -10.17 4.32
CA LEU A 22 -1.33 -9.13 5.06
C LEU A 22 -2.83 -9.16 4.85
N SER A 23 -3.32 -9.89 3.86
CA SER A 23 -4.72 -9.86 3.45
C SER A 23 -5.63 -10.78 4.25
N GLY A 24 -5.07 -11.62 5.14
CA GLY A 24 -5.88 -12.58 5.90
C GLY A 24 -6.92 -11.92 6.80
N ASP A 25 -6.56 -10.81 7.41
CA ASP A 25 -7.39 -10.12 8.41
C ASP A 25 -7.59 -8.64 8.10
N TYR A 26 -7.30 -8.22 6.87
CA TYR A 26 -7.39 -6.81 6.52
C TYR A 26 -8.85 -6.32 6.52
N THR A 27 -9.02 -5.04 6.87
CA THR A 27 -10.31 -4.37 6.79
C THR A 27 -10.33 -3.32 5.69
N GLN A 28 -9.18 -2.71 5.39
CA GLN A 28 -9.09 -1.70 4.35
C GLN A 28 -7.64 -1.59 3.86
N PHE A 29 -7.49 -1.42 2.57
CA PHE A 29 -6.20 -1.10 1.95
C PHE A 29 -6.41 0.02 0.94
N THR A 30 -5.56 1.05 0.99
CA THR A 30 -5.66 2.23 0.12
C THR A 30 -4.33 2.48 -0.57
N ASP A 31 -4.37 2.67 -1.88
CA ASP A 31 -3.24 3.06 -2.72
C ASP A 31 -3.49 4.50 -3.17
N THR A 32 -2.62 5.42 -2.75
CA THR A 32 -2.75 6.84 -3.03
C THR A 32 -1.54 7.33 -3.84
N PRO A 33 -1.61 7.28 -5.17
CA PRO A 33 -0.54 7.83 -6.00
C PRO A 33 -0.60 9.35 -6.02
N SER A 34 0.55 9.98 -6.19
CA SER A 34 0.65 11.42 -6.31
C SER A 34 1.80 11.79 -7.26
N VAL A 35 1.74 13.01 -7.77
CA VAL A 35 2.79 13.56 -8.62
C VAL A 35 2.99 15.02 -8.28
N GLU A 36 4.24 15.44 -8.23
CA GLU A 36 4.57 16.84 -8.05
C GLU A 36 4.37 17.58 -9.38
N LEU A 37 3.62 18.67 -9.34
CA LEU A 37 3.38 19.51 -10.51
C LEU A 37 4.14 20.83 -10.37
N LEU A 38 4.85 21.21 -11.43
CA LEU A 38 5.52 22.49 -11.50
C LEU A 38 4.76 23.38 -12.49
N ASP A 39 4.40 24.59 -12.05
CA ASP A 39 3.71 25.57 -12.91
C ASP A 39 4.73 26.13 -13.91
N GLU A 40 4.48 25.92 -15.20
CA GLU A 40 5.31 26.43 -16.29
C GLU A 40 4.65 27.59 -17.06
N SER A 41 3.54 28.14 -16.53
CA SER A 41 2.81 29.21 -17.21
C SER A 41 3.64 30.46 -17.35
N ALA A 42 3.55 31.12 -18.52
CA ALA A 42 4.16 32.41 -18.76
C ALA A 42 3.14 33.53 -18.48
N GLY A 43 3.65 34.74 -18.29
CA GLY A 43 2.80 35.88 -17.92
C GLY A 43 1.73 36.26 -18.94
N SER A 44 1.87 35.83 -20.19
CA SER A 44 0.88 36.07 -21.26
C SER A 44 -0.13 34.93 -21.40
N ASP A 45 0.00 33.84 -20.63
CA ASP A 45 -0.90 32.71 -20.73
C ASP A 45 -2.26 33.01 -20.09
N GLU A 46 -3.33 32.65 -20.80
CA GLU A 46 -4.69 32.73 -20.26
C GLU A 46 -5.00 31.61 -19.29
N TYR A 47 -4.43 30.43 -19.55
CA TYR A 47 -4.60 29.22 -18.70
C TYR A 47 -3.26 28.78 -18.15
N ARG A 48 -3.28 28.21 -16.94
CA ARG A 48 -2.07 27.65 -16.34
C ARG A 48 -1.73 26.31 -16.96
N THR A 49 -0.43 26.09 -17.18
CA THR A 49 0.11 24.81 -17.62
C THR A 49 1.12 24.28 -16.61
N TYR A 50 1.21 22.96 -16.53
CA TYR A 50 2.03 22.29 -15.51
C TYR A 50 2.90 21.21 -16.13
N VAL A 51 4.08 21.03 -15.55
CA VAL A 51 4.98 19.91 -15.86
C VAL A 51 4.91 18.92 -14.69
N ALA A 52 4.67 17.66 -15.00
CA ALA A 52 4.74 16.60 -14.01
C ALA A 52 6.19 16.26 -13.70
N ARG A 53 6.55 16.23 -12.41
CA ARG A 53 7.88 15.90 -11.94
C ARG A 53 7.91 14.50 -11.36
N LEU A 54 8.46 14.34 -10.17
CA LEU A 54 8.61 13.03 -9.53
C LEU A 54 7.25 12.48 -9.10
N LYS A 55 7.04 11.22 -9.40
CA LYS A 55 5.86 10.48 -8.94
C LYS A 55 6.13 9.91 -7.56
N ASP A 56 5.09 9.86 -6.76
CA ASP A 56 5.13 9.34 -5.41
C ASP A 56 3.87 8.54 -5.14
N ALA A 57 3.90 7.71 -4.10
CA ALA A 57 2.72 6.96 -3.69
C ALA A 57 2.82 6.59 -2.22
N THR A 58 1.67 6.59 -1.56
CA THR A 58 1.55 6.10 -0.21
C THR A 58 0.49 5.01 -0.16
N TYR A 59 0.69 4.05 0.71
CA TYR A 59 -0.21 2.92 0.87
C TYR A 59 -0.57 2.79 2.33
N SER A 60 -1.84 2.62 2.63
CA SER A 60 -2.29 2.43 4.00
C SER A 60 -3.06 1.13 4.12
N LEU A 61 -2.80 0.41 5.19
CA LEU A 61 -3.43 -0.85 5.51
C LEU A 61 -4.04 -0.76 6.90
N SER A 62 -5.29 -1.20 7.02
CA SER A 62 -5.94 -1.42 8.31
C SER A 62 -6.35 -2.89 8.39
N ALA A 63 -6.07 -3.52 9.52
CA ALA A 63 -6.34 -4.93 9.71
C ALA A 63 -6.74 -5.22 11.16
N ARG A 64 -7.37 -6.36 11.38
CA ARG A 64 -7.64 -6.87 12.71
C ARG A 64 -6.40 -7.54 13.28
N TYR A 65 -6.07 -7.23 14.52
CA TYR A 65 -4.96 -7.90 15.20
C TYR A 65 -5.38 -9.26 15.70
N GLN A 66 -4.61 -10.27 15.34
CA GLN A 66 -4.86 -11.64 15.77
C GLN A 66 -3.93 -12.05 16.91
N SER A 67 -4.35 -13.02 17.70
CA SER A 67 -3.52 -13.60 18.75
C SER A 67 -2.18 -14.11 18.16
N ALA A 68 -1.09 -13.89 18.88
CA ALA A 68 0.27 -14.26 18.45
C ALA A 68 0.74 -13.50 17.20
N GLY A 69 0.32 -12.24 17.04
CA GLY A 69 0.68 -11.40 15.90
C GLY A 69 2.05 -10.74 15.98
N SER A 70 2.97 -11.21 16.80
CA SER A 70 4.29 -10.61 16.95
C SER A 70 5.09 -10.61 15.64
N VAL A 71 4.94 -11.64 14.83
CA VAL A 71 5.60 -11.71 13.51
C VAL A 71 5.11 -10.59 12.61
N LEU A 72 3.80 -10.33 12.62
CA LEU A 72 3.22 -9.26 11.84
C LEU A 72 3.75 -7.88 12.26
N ILE A 73 3.73 -7.61 13.57
CA ILE A 73 4.24 -6.34 14.11
C ILE A 73 5.73 -6.16 13.75
N ASN A 74 6.54 -7.20 13.93
CA ASN A 74 7.96 -7.13 13.64
C ASN A 74 8.25 -6.93 12.15
N SER A 75 7.46 -7.53 11.28
CA SER A 75 7.63 -7.39 9.83
C SER A 75 7.29 -5.97 9.35
N LEU A 76 6.46 -5.25 10.09
CA LEU A 76 6.03 -3.89 9.77
C LEU A 76 6.80 -2.84 10.57
N ALA A 77 7.99 -3.17 11.06
CA ALA A 77 8.81 -2.25 11.85
C ALA A 77 9.11 -0.96 11.09
N ALA A 78 9.10 0.16 11.81
CA ALA A 78 9.34 1.48 11.23
C ALA A 78 10.73 1.55 10.58
N GLY A 79 10.77 2.07 9.35
CA GLY A 79 12.00 2.19 8.59
C GLY A 79 12.42 0.94 7.84
N GLY A 80 11.69 -0.15 7.97
CA GLY A 80 11.98 -1.38 7.23
C GLY A 80 11.65 -1.24 5.74
N SER A 81 12.61 -1.52 4.88
CA SER A 81 12.38 -1.51 3.43
C SER A 81 12.02 -2.91 2.93
N GLY A 82 11.25 -2.95 1.85
CA GLY A 82 10.83 -4.21 1.27
C GLY A 82 10.02 -4.01 0.02
N THR A 83 9.24 -5.02 -0.35
CA THR A 83 8.39 -4.99 -1.52
C THR A 83 6.96 -5.32 -1.12
N LEU A 84 6.04 -4.44 -1.49
CA LEU A 84 4.62 -4.64 -1.29
C LEU A 84 4.01 -5.12 -2.61
N ILE A 85 3.28 -6.24 -2.57
CA ILE A 85 2.63 -6.80 -3.76
C ILE A 85 1.17 -6.97 -3.44
N TYR A 86 0.29 -6.39 -4.26
CA TYR A 86 -1.14 -6.62 -4.09
C TYR A 86 -1.80 -7.07 -5.39
N HIS A 87 -2.79 -7.92 -5.22
CA HIS A 87 -3.61 -8.49 -6.29
C HIS A 87 -5.05 -8.13 -6.00
N PRO A 88 -5.58 -7.05 -6.57
CA PRO A 88 -6.92 -6.56 -6.20
C PRO A 88 -8.05 -7.53 -6.54
N GLU A 89 -7.82 -8.41 -7.50
CA GLU A 89 -8.81 -9.40 -7.93
C GLU A 89 -8.42 -10.84 -7.56
N GLY A 90 -7.37 -11.01 -6.74
CA GLY A 90 -6.87 -12.32 -6.35
C GLY A 90 -5.71 -12.80 -7.23
N THR A 91 -5.27 -14.03 -6.99
CA THR A 91 -4.07 -14.61 -7.61
C THR A 91 -4.33 -15.47 -8.83
N ALA A 92 -5.55 -15.55 -9.31
CA ALA A 92 -5.87 -16.33 -10.50
C ALA A 92 -5.13 -15.80 -11.74
N GLY A 93 -4.83 -16.70 -12.67
CA GLY A 93 -4.13 -16.34 -13.90
C GLY A 93 -4.84 -15.24 -14.68
N GLY A 94 -4.09 -14.29 -15.22
CA GLY A 94 -4.63 -13.16 -15.98
C GLY A 94 -5.12 -11.99 -15.14
N LYS A 95 -5.14 -12.10 -13.81
CA LYS A 95 -5.55 -11.01 -12.93
C LYS A 95 -4.40 -10.05 -12.66
N VAL A 96 -4.74 -8.81 -12.35
CA VAL A 96 -3.78 -7.72 -12.14
C VAL A 96 -2.91 -8.00 -10.91
N LYS A 97 -1.63 -7.69 -11.04
CA LYS A 97 -0.64 -7.76 -9.97
C LYS A 97 0.18 -6.47 -9.97
N ARG A 98 0.28 -5.82 -8.84
CA ARG A 98 1.11 -4.62 -8.71
C ARG A 98 2.21 -4.84 -7.68
N THR A 99 3.45 -4.60 -8.09
CA THR A 99 4.63 -4.76 -7.26
C THR A 99 5.24 -3.39 -6.98
N ILE A 100 5.45 -3.07 -5.71
CA ILE A 100 5.86 -1.74 -5.27
C ILE A 100 7.03 -1.86 -4.30
N PRO A 101 8.21 -1.29 -4.63
CA PRO A 101 9.23 -1.10 -3.60
C PRO A 101 8.74 -0.05 -2.60
N ALA A 102 8.80 -0.35 -1.32
CA ALA A 102 8.24 0.52 -0.29
C ALA A 102 9.03 0.45 1.00
N ILE A 103 8.84 1.47 1.84
CA ILE A 103 9.40 1.55 3.17
C ILE A 103 8.22 1.60 4.15
N SER A 104 8.23 0.71 5.15
CA SER A 104 7.24 0.75 6.21
C SER A 104 7.47 1.94 7.13
N GLN A 105 6.43 2.73 7.38
CA GLN A 105 6.49 3.83 8.32
C GLN A 105 6.14 3.40 9.74
N GLY A 106 5.92 2.11 9.95
CA GLY A 106 5.60 1.54 11.23
C GLY A 106 4.13 1.17 11.37
N ALA A 107 3.86 0.21 12.21
CA ALA A 107 2.51 -0.25 12.51
C ALA A 107 2.02 0.40 13.80
N SER A 108 0.80 0.92 13.78
CA SER A 108 0.12 1.49 14.93
C SER A 108 -0.91 0.49 15.42
N VAL A 109 -0.87 0.13 16.69
CA VAL A 109 -1.81 -0.80 17.30
C VAL A 109 -2.77 -0.02 18.19
N ASN A 110 -4.06 -0.14 17.92
CA ASN A 110 -5.11 0.48 18.70
C ASN A 110 -5.84 -0.59 19.51
N ILE A 111 -5.83 -0.44 20.83
CA ILE A 111 -6.35 -1.46 21.76
C ILE A 111 -7.47 -0.84 22.59
N PRO A 112 -8.71 -0.77 22.06
CA PRO A 112 -9.84 -0.27 22.83
C PRO A 112 -10.33 -1.32 23.83
N TYR A 113 -10.81 -0.86 24.99
CA TYR A 113 -11.27 -1.76 26.04
C TYR A 113 -12.45 -2.64 25.61
N ALA A 114 -13.39 -2.07 24.86
CA ALA A 114 -14.67 -2.72 24.55
C ALA A 114 -14.79 -3.19 23.10
N ASN A 115 -13.75 -3.03 22.28
CA ASN A 115 -13.79 -3.38 20.86
C ASN A 115 -12.60 -4.25 20.46
N LEU A 116 -12.62 -4.70 19.21
CA LEU A 116 -11.52 -5.50 18.66
C LEU A 116 -10.26 -4.66 18.50
N VAL A 117 -9.12 -5.29 18.70
CA VAL A 117 -7.82 -4.66 18.49
C VAL A 117 -7.57 -4.50 17.00
N GLU A 118 -7.13 -3.32 16.59
CA GLU A 118 -6.82 -3.02 15.20
C GLU A 118 -5.36 -2.63 15.04
N ILE A 119 -4.80 -2.97 13.91
CA ILE A 119 -3.46 -2.57 13.51
C ILE A 119 -3.56 -1.79 12.21
N SER A 120 -2.85 -0.69 12.12
CA SER A 120 -2.75 0.09 10.88
C SER A 120 -1.29 0.36 10.56
N CYS A 121 -0.97 0.34 9.28
CA CYS A 121 0.38 0.55 8.80
C CYS A 121 0.34 1.42 7.56
N THR A 122 1.30 2.33 7.43
CA THR A 122 1.46 3.15 6.24
C THR A 122 2.78 2.80 5.59
N PHE A 123 2.77 2.63 4.28
CA PHE A 123 3.97 2.38 3.48
C PHE A 123 4.21 3.57 2.57
N GLN A 124 5.46 3.99 2.48
CA GLN A 124 5.89 5.02 1.54
C GLN A 124 6.52 4.34 0.33
N GLY A 125 6.05 4.67 -0.87
CA GLY A 125 6.64 4.17 -2.10
C GLY A 125 8.09 4.62 -2.23
N ASN A 126 8.96 3.71 -2.64
CA ASN A 126 10.41 3.94 -2.70
C ASN A 126 10.98 3.45 -4.01
N GLY A 127 10.31 3.75 -5.12
CA GLY A 127 10.76 3.37 -6.44
C GLY A 127 9.62 3.19 -7.41
N ALA A 128 9.92 2.65 -8.57
CA ALA A 128 8.95 2.47 -9.64
C ALA A 128 7.97 1.36 -9.31
N VAL A 129 6.69 1.62 -9.58
CA VAL A 129 5.63 0.61 -9.49
C VAL A 129 5.64 -0.22 -10.76
N VAL A 130 5.61 -1.53 -10.61
CA VAL A 130 5.54 -2.47 -11.74
C VAL A 130 4.16 -3.11 -11.77
N ASP A 131 3.44 -2.89 -12.86
CA ASP A 131 2.14 -3.50 -13.11
C ASP A 131 2.31 -4.70 -14.03
N ALA A 132 1.69 -5.81 -13.66
CA ALA A 132 1.76 -7.06 -14.39
C ALA A 132 0.46 -7.84 -14.25
N THR A 133 0.43 -9.05 -14.77
CA THR A 133 -0.65 -10.01 -14.55
C THR A 133 -0.09 -11.31 -13.98
N ASN A 134 -0.91 -12.02 -13.27
CA ASN A 134 -0.55 -13.33 -12.72
C ASN A 134 -0.37 -14.38 -13.82
#